data_b2ff4745ed68125d37aa0ee75d50adaa
#
_entry.id   b2ff4745ed68125d37aa0ee75d50adaa
#
_cell.length_a   1.000
_cell.length_b   1.000
_cell.length_c   1.000
_cell.angle_alpha   90.00
_cell.angle_beta   90.00
_cell.angle_gamma   90.00
#
_symmetry.space_group_name_H-M   'P 1'
#
loop_
_entity.id
_entity.type
_entity.pdbx_description
1 polymer ?
#
loop_
_entity_poly.entity_id
_entity_poly.type
_entity_poly.pdbx_seq_one_letter_code
_entity_poly.pdbx_strand_id
1 'polypeptide(L)'
;VSTKPTTTDLEWTELDQRAVDTARVLAADAVQKVGNGHPGTAMSLAPAAYTLFQKVMRHDPADPEWVGRDRFVLSAGHSSLTLYTQLFLAGFGLELDDLKAFRTWGSKTPGHPEYGHTKGVETTTGPLGQGVANAVGMAMAARYERGLFDPDAAQGESPFDHFVYCIAGDGCLQEGISAEASSLAGHQKLGNLVLLWDDNHISIEGDTETAVSEETAKRYEAYGWHVQRIAPKPDGDLDPHAIYNAIEAAKQVTDRPSFIAMRSIIAWPAPNAQNTEAAHGSALGDEEVAATKRVLGFDPEKTFEVSDEVLGHTREALDRGRQAKAEWEKTFQEWRDNNAERAAEFDRISKGQLPTGWEEKIPVFETGKGIATRAASGKVLQALGAVVPELWGGSADLAGSNNTTIDNNSSFLPADNPLPEADPYGRTIHFGIREHSMGAEMNGIALHGNTRIYGGTFLVFSDYMRNAVRLSALMHL
;
A
#
# COMPACT_ATOMS: atom_id res chain seq x y z
N VAL A 1 31.90 -15.94 4.74
CA VAL A 1 31.36 -17.10 4.02
C VAL A 1 30.10 -16.59 3.33
N SER A 2 30.17 -16.37 2.03
CA SER A 2 29.06 -15.93 1.19
C SER A 2 28.07 -17.09 1.09
N THR A 3 26.98 -17.04 1.86
CA THR A 3 25.82 -17.87 1.61
C THR A 3 25.09 -17.27 0.40
N LYS A 4 25.17 -17.96 -0.75
CA LYS A 4 24.27 -17.68 -1.88
C LYS A 4 22.84 -17.75 -1.35
N PRO A 5 21.97 -16.77 -1.68
CA PRO A 5 20.56 -16.89 -1.40
C PRO A 5 20.06 -18.15 -2.11
N THR A 6 19.41 -19.05 -1.39
CA THR A 6 18.61 -20.11 -1.99
C THR A 6 17.40 -19.44 -2.61
N THR A 7 17.51 -19.06 -3.89
CA THR A 7 16.34 -18.74 -4.70
C THR A 7 15.52 -20.03 -4.79
N THR A 8 14.41 -20.11 -4.07
CA THR A 8 13.38 -21.08 -4.38
C THR A 8 12.83 -20.68 -5.75
N ASP A 9 13.01 -21.52 -6.75
CA ASP A 9 12.46 -21.25 -8.08
C ASP A 9 10.93 -21.09 -7.94
N LEU A 10 10.39 -20.05 -8.55
CA LEU A 10 8.94 -19.86 -8.59
C LEU A 10 8.30 -21.05 -9.31
N GLU A 11 7.44 -21.76 -8.63
CA GLU A 11 6.55 -22.73 -9.27
C GLU A 11 5.45 -21.99 -10.01
N TRP A 12 5.49 -22.05 -11.34
CA TRP A 12 4.50 -21.44 -12.24
C TRP A 12 3.92 -22.49 -13.18
N THR A 13 2.65 -22.77 -13.04
CA THR A 13 1.94 -23.81 -13.76
C THR A 13 1.12 -23.23 -14.93
N GLU A 14 0.58 -24.10 -15.78
CA GLU A 14 -0.38 -23.71 -16.82
C GLU A 14 -1.66 -23.10 -16.20
N LEU A 15 -2.07 -23.55 -15.01
CA LEU A 15 -3.21 -22.98 -14.28
C LEU A 15 -2.92 -21.57 -13.76
N ASP A 16 -1.70 -21.28 -13.30
CA ASP A 16 -1.29 -19.93 -12.95
C ASP A 16 -1.39 -18.99 -14.16
N GLN A 17 -0.86 -19.41 -15.31
CA GLN A 17 -0.98 -18.62 -16.54
C GLN A 17 -2.44 -18.44 -16.95
N ARG A 18 -3.25 -19.48 -16.88
CA ARG A 18 -4.67 -19.40 -17.21
C ARG A 18 -5.43 -18.48 -16.25
N ALA A 19 -5.07 -18.46 -14.98
CA ALA A 19 -5.66 -17.55 -13.99
C ALA A 19 -5.29 -16.08 -14.26
N VAL A 20 -4.05 -15.81 -14.64
CA VAL A 20 -3.63 -14.47 -15.09
C VAL A 20 -4.43 -14.02 -16.31
N ASP A 21 -4.59 -14.89 -17.31
CA ASP A 21 -5.33 -14.58 -18.52
C ASP A 21 -6.84 -14.42 -18.23
N THR A 22 -7.37 -15.18 -17.26
CA THR A 22 -8.73 -14.99 -16.76
C THR A 22 -8.90 -13.60 -16.12
N ALA A 23 -7.94 -13.15 -15.31
CA ALA A 23 -7.98 -11.80 -14.72
C ALA A 23 -8.00 -10.71 -15.81
N ARG A 24 -7.21 -10.86 -16.89
CA ARG A 24 -7.21 -9.95 -18.05
C ARG A 24 -8.57 -9.87 -18.72
N VAL A 25 -9.14 -11.03 -19.02
CA VAL A 25 -10.45 -11.14 -19.71
C VAL A 25 -11.56 -10.57 -18.82
N LEU A 26 -11.55 -10.85 -17.52
CA LEU A 26 -12.52 -10.30 -16.57
C LEU A 26 -12.44 -8.77 -16.49
N ALA A 27 -11.24 -8.20 -16.50
CA ALA A 27 -11.04 -6.75 -16.50
C ALA A 27 -11.58 -6.11 -17.79
N ALA A 28 -11.28 -6.70 -18.94
CA ALA A 28 -11.79 -6.24 -20.24
C ALA A 28 -13.34 -6.34 -20.30
N ASP A 29 -13.90 -7.49 -19.89
CA ASP A 29 -15.36 -7.70 -19.89
C ASP A 29 -16.10 -6.74 -18.94
N ALA A 30 -15.55 -6.48 -17.76
CA ALA A 30 -16.17 -5.59 -16.76
C ALA A 30 -16.25 -4.16 -17.29
N VAL A 31 -15.17 -3.64 -17.89
CA VAL A 31 -15.16 -2.31 -18.50
C VAL A 31 -16.04 -2.24 -19.73
N GLN A 32 -15.99 -3.27 -20.60
CA GLN A 32 -16.80 -3.32 -21.81
C GLN A 32 -18.29 -3.34 -21.48
N LYS A 33 -18.71 -4.10 -20.49
CA LYS A 33 -20.11 -4.19 -20.05
C LYS A 33 -20.66 -2.84 -19.57
N VAL A 34 -19.90 -2.09 -18.79
CA VAL A 34 -20.37 -0.79 -18.26
C VAL A 34 -20.11 0.37 -19.21
N GLY A 35 -19.26 0.16 -20.22
CA GLY A 35 -18.93 1.16 -21.25
C GLY A 35 -17.96 2.25 -20.83
N ASN A 36 -17.38 2.18 -19.63
CA ASN A 36 -16.38 3.12 -19.14
C ASN A 36 -15.47 2.47 -18.08
N GLY A 37 -14.23 2.94 -17.97
CA GLY A 37 -13.25 2.42 -17.01
C GLY A 37 -11.86 2.31 -17.62
N HIS A 38 -10.96 1.64 -16.92
CA HIS A 38 -9.54 1.57 -17.24
C HIS A 38 -9.11 0.09 -17.40
N PRO A 39 -9.30 -0.54 -18.56
CA PRO A 39 -8.99 -1.96 -18.74
C PRO A 39 -7.50 -2.20 -18.96
N GLY A 40 -6.80 -1.29 -19.65
CA GLY A 40 -5.47 -1.53 -20.17
C GLY A 40 -4.41 -1.85 -19.10
N THR A 41 -4.33 -1.03 -18.06
CA THR A 41 -3.41 -1.25 -16.93
C THR A 41 -3.78 -2.53 -16.16
N ALA A 42 -5.08 -2.84 -15.97
CA ALA A 42 -5.49 -4.06 -15.30
C ALA A 42 -5.11 -5.33 -16.08
N MET A 43 -5.07 -5.24 -17.41
CA MET A 43 -4.64 -6.34 -18.28
C MET A 43 -3.11 -6.52 -18.21
N SER A 44 -2.34 -5.45 -18.36
CA SER A 44 -0.86 -5.54 -18.35
C SER A 44 -0.30 -5.91 -16.98
N LEU A 45 -0.90 -5.44 -15.89
CA LEU A 45 -0.47 -5.74 -14.52
C LEU A 45 -0.97 -7.07 -13.96
N ALA A 46 -1.81 -7.82 -14.69
CA ALA A 46 -2.34 -9.10 -14.20
C ALA A 46 -1.26 -10.08 -13.71
N PRO A 47 -0.10 -10.27 -14.39
CA PRO A 47 0.97 -11.13 -13.88
C PRO A 47 1.56 -10.64 -12.56
N ALA A 48 1.75 -9.31 -12.41
CA ALA A 48 2.33 -8.74 -11.20
C ALA A 48 1.39 -8.85 -10.00
N ALA A 49 0.12 -8.50 -10.19
CA ALA A 49 -0.90 -8.61 -9.15
C ALA A 49 -1.12 -10.07 -8.73
N TYR A 50 -1.20 -10.98 -9.70
CA TYR A 50 -1.32 -12.41 -9.43
C TYR A 50 -0.12 -12.96 -8.65
N THR A 51 1.10 -12.61 -9.06
CA THR A 51 2.32 -13.02 -8.35
C THR A 51 2.30 -12.55 -6.90
N LEU A 52 1.91 -11.29 -6.64
CA LEU A 52 1.78 -10.80 -5.28
C LEU A 52 0.75 -11.60 -4.47
N PHE A 53 -0.48 -11.74 -4.96
CA PHE A 53 -1.57 -12.34 -4.18
C PHE A 53 -1.47 -13.87 -4.06
N GLN A 54 -0.91 -14.55 -5.05
CA GLN A 54 -0.89 -16.02 -5.08
C GLN A 54 0.45 -16.63 -4.66
N LYS A 55 1.57 -15.87 -4.77
CA LYS A 55 2.91 -16.45 -4.58
C LYS A 55 3.77 -15.75 -3.52
N VAL A 56 3.47 -14.48 -3.18
CA VAL A 56 4.36 -13.64 -2.37
C VAL A 56 3.75 -13.24 -1.03
N MET A 57 2.57 -12.62 -1.05
CA MET A 57 2.00 -11.97 0.12
C MET A 57 1.52 -12.97 1.17
N ARG A 58 1.84 -12.66 2.42
CA ARG A 58 1.26 -13.32 3.58
C ARG A 58 -0.09 -12.67 3.91
N HIS A 59 -1.17 -13.34 3.60
CA HIS A 59 -2.53 -12.87 3.87
C HIS A 59 -3.48 -14.05 4.10
N ASP A 60 -4.61 -13.80 4.77
CA ASP A 60 -5.71 -14.74 4.88
C ASP A 60 -6.98 -14.10 4.27
N PRO A 61 -7.46 -14.58 3.09
CA PRO A 61 -8.66 -14.02 2.49
C PRO A 61 -9.92 -14.17 3.35
N ALA A 62 -9.96 -15.15 4.26
CA ALA A 62 -11.06 -15.33 5.20
C ALA A 62 -11.03 -14.28 6.34
N ASP A 63 -9.81 -13.80 6.71
CA ASP A 63 -9.59 -12.77 7.72
C ASP A 63 -8.66 -11.66 7.20
N PRO A 64 -9.16 -10.77 6.33
CA PRO A 64 -8.37 -9.71 5.72
C PRO A 64 -7.95 -8.60 6.68
N GLU A 65 -8.39 -8.64 7.93
CA GLU A 65 -8.00 -7.70 8.99
C GLU A 65 -6.95 -8.30 9.93
N TRP A 66 -6.49 -9.53 9.68
CA TRP A 66 -5.44 -10.16 10.45
C TRP A 66 -4.21 -9.25 10.62
N VAL A 67 -3.80 -9.01 11.87
CA VAL A 67 -2.71 -8.07 12.21
C VAL A 67 -1.39 -8.44 11.54
N GLY A 68 -1.04 -9.73 11.53
CA GLY A 68 0.24 -10.21 10.97
C GLY A 68 0.28 -10.33 9.44
N ARG A 69 -0.76 -9.87 8.72
CA ARG A 69 -0.75 -9.89 7.25
C ARG A 69 0.18 -8.84 6.66
N ASP A 70 0.67 -9.09 5.46
CA ASP A 70 1.23 -8.04 4.61
C ASP A 70 0.13 -7.05 4.16
N ARG A 71 0.50 -5.85 3.76
CA ARG A 71 -0.41 -4.82 3.26
C ARG A 71 -0.23 -4.62 1.77
N PHE A 72 -1.34 -4.45 1.06
CA PHE A 72 -1.31 -4.15 -0.38
C PHE A 72 -2.02 -2.83 -0.69
N VAL A 73 -1.31 -1.93 -1.38
CA VAL A 73 -1.83 -0.64 -1.82
C VAL A 73 -1.79 -0.56 -3.34
N LEU A 74 -2.94 -0.37 -3.97
CA LEU A 74 -3.03 -0.01 -5.39
C LEU A 74 -3.08 1.52 -5.51
N SER A 75 -1.92 2.17 -5.69
CA SER A 75 -1.85 3.63 -5.85
C SER A 75 -2.47 4.08 -7.18
N ALA A 76 -2.33 3.29 -8.24
CA ALA A 76 -3.02 3.47 -9.52
C ALA A 76 -4.49 3.07 -9.41
N GLY A 77 -5.26 3.76 -8.54
CA GLY A 77 -6.62 3.38 -8.17
C GLY A 77 -7.62 3.34 -9.33
N HIS A 78 -7.36 4.07 -10.42
CA HIS A 78 -8.15 3.99 -11.65
C HIS A 78 -8.14 2.58 -12.26
N SER A 79 -7.05 1.83 -12.07
CA SER A 79 -6.93 0.42 -12.46
C SER A 79 -7.52 -0.52 -11.40
N SER A 80 -8.64 -0.18 -10.79
CA SER A 80 -9.24 -0.92 -9.67
C SER A 80 -9.46 -2.41 -9.94
N LEU A 81 -9.69 -2.80 -11.20
CA LEU A 81 -9.83 -4.20 -11.61
C LEU A 81 -8.54 -5.00 -11.44
N THR A 82 -7.35 -4.36 -11.40
CA THR A 82 -6.10 -5.01 -10.98
C THR A 82 -6.24 -5.63 -9.59
N LEU A 83 -6.90 -4.93 -8.67
CA LEU A 83 -7.15 -5.42 -7.31
C LEU A 83 -8.39 -6.32 -7.23
N TYR A 84 -9.52 -5.89 -7.81
CA TYR A 84 -10.79 -6.62 -7.67
C TYR A 84 -10.75 -8.02 -8.26
N THR A 85 -10.04 -8.22 -9.37
CA THR A 85 -9.87 -9.57 -9.94
C THR A 85 -9.08 -10.49 -9.01
N GLN A 86 -8.06 -9.98 -8.31
CA GLN A 86 -7.31 -10.76 -7.33
C GLN A 86 -8.15 -11.05 -6.07
N LEU A 87 -8.91 -10.07 -5.57
CA LEU A 87 -9.81 -10.30 -4.43
C LEU A 87 -10.89 -11.35 -4.75
N PHE A 88 -11.41 -11.36 -5.99
CA PHE A 88 -12.33 -12.38 -6.46
C PHE A 88 -11.65 -13.76 -6.55
N LEU A 89 -10.53 -13.86 -7.25
CA LEU A 89 -9.82 -15.11 -7.47
C LEU A 89 -9.32 -15.73 -6.17
N ALA A 90 -8.75 -14.94 -5.27
CA ALA A 90 -8.23 -15.42 -4.00
C ALA A 90 -9.30 -15.71 -2.92
N GLY A 91 -10.55 -15.28 -3.14
CA GLY A 91 -11.67 -15.61 -2.24
C GLY A 91 -11.88 -14.65 -1.08
N PHE A 92 -11.62 -13.34 -1.27
CA PHE A 92 -11.91 -12.29 -0.26
C PHE A 92 -13.40 -11.94 -0.12
N GLY A 93 -14.29 -12.65 -0.79
CA GLY A 93 -15.74 -12.46 -0.68
C GLY A 93 -16.34 -11.59 -1.78
N LEU A 94 -15.57 -11.23 -2.82
CA LEU A 94 -16.14 -10.79 -4.08
C LEU A 94 -16.59 -12.00 -4.89
N GLU A 95 -17.74 -11.89 -5.52
CA GLU A 95 -18.31 -12.88 -6.42
C GLU A 95 -18.29 -12.37 -7.87
N LEU A 96 -18.48 -13.27 -8.84
CA LEU A 96 -18.45 -12.91 -10.26
C LEU A 96 -19.50 -11.83 -10.61
N ASP A 97 -20.65 -11.85 -9.94
CA ASP A 97 -21.70 -10.86 -10.14
C ASP A 97 -21.30 -9.47 -9.62
N ASP A 98 -20.40 -9.39 -8.62
CA ASP A 98 -19.83 -8.12 -8.17
C ASP A 98 -18.93 -7.51 -9.27
N LEU A 99 -18.15 -8.33 -9.99
CA LEU A 99 -17.38 -7.87 -11.15
C LEU A 99 -18.28 -7.46 -12.32
N LYS A 100 -19.37 -8.17 -12.55
CA LYS A 100 -20.39 -7.81 -13.56
C LYS A 100 -21.11 -6.50 -13.22
N ALA A 101 -21.14 -6.12 -11.95
CA ALA A 101 -21.72 -4.88 -11.44
C ALA A 101 -20.70 -3.73 -11.32
N PHE A 102 -19.50 -3.89 -11.88
CA PHE A 102 -18.44 -2.88 -11.85
C PHE A 102 -18.96 -1.47 -12.19
N ARG A 103 -18.59 -0.46 -11.38
CA ARG A 103 -19.00 0.95 -11.53
C ARG A 103 -20.50 1.20 -11.52
N THR A 104 -21.33 0.28 -11.06
CA THR A 104 -22.75 0.54 -10.88
C THR A 104 -23.06 1.04 -9.48
N TRP A 105 -24.10 1.85 -9.32
CA TRP A 105 -24.46 2.40 -8.02
C TRP A 105 -24.72 1.31 -6.97
N GLY A 106 -24.06 1.43 -5.83
CA GLY A 106 -24.19 0.49 -4.71
C GLY A 106 -23.47 -0.85 -4.90
N SER A 107 -22.69 -1.03 -5.97
CA SER A 107 -21.89 -2.24 -6.16
C SER A 107 -20.70 -2.28 -5.20
N LYS A 108 -20.19 -3.48 -4.89
CA LYS A 108 -18.95 -3.68 -4.14
C LYS A 108 -17.67 -3.36 -4.94
N THR A 109 -17.81 -3.03 -6.21
CA THR A 109 -16.70 -2.75 -7.13
C THR A 109 -16.81 -1.35 -7.73
N PRO A 110 -16.68 -0.28 -6.91
CA PRO A 110 -16.66 1.09 -7.40
C PRO A 110 -15.49 1.31 -8.38
N GLY A 111 -15.55 2.40 -9.15
CA GLY A 111 -14.54 2.69 -10.18
C GLY A 111 -13.11 2.87 -9.66
N HIS A 112 -12.96 3.18 -8.38
CA HIS A 112 -11.71 3.28 -7.65
C HIS A 112 -11.87 2.55 -6.31
N PRO A 113 -10.82 1.91 -5.76
CA PRO A 113 -10.93 1.22 -4.48
C PRO A 113 -11.29 2.18 -3.35
N GLU A 114 -12.23 1.78 -2.50
CA GLU A 114 -12.66 2.55 -1.33
C GLU A 114 -12.53 1.70 -0.06
N TYR A 115 -11.78 2.22 0.92
CA TYR A 115 -11.61 1.61 2.23
C TYR A 115 -12.96 1.49 2.96
N GLY A 116 -13.19 0.36 3.60
CA GLY A 116 -14.45 0.09 4.33
C GLY A 116 -15.64 -0.25 3.43
N HIS A 117 -15.50 -0.12 2.09
CA HIS A 117 -16.55 -0.46 1.13
C HIS A 117 -16.37 -1.86 0.54
N THR A 118 -15.16 -2.20 0.11
CA THR A 118 -14.80 -3.51 -0.44
C THR A 118 -13.86 -4.24 0.51
N LYS A 119 -14.24 -5.44 0.93
CA LYS A 119 -13.40 -6.28 1.81
C LYS A 119 -12.04 -6.56 1.17
N GLY A 120 -10.95 -6.35 1.91
CA GLY A 120 -9.59 -6.53 1.43
C GLY A 120 -8.97 -5.29 0.75
N VAL A 121 -9.68 -4.15 0.71
CA VAL A 121 -9.13 -2.86 0.28
C VAL A 121 -8.53 -2.13 1.47
N GLU A 122 -7.22 -1.90 1.45
CA GLU A 122 -6.47 -1.30 2.57
C GLU A 122 -6.57 0.23 2.62
N THR A 123 -6.83 0.90 1.51
CA THR A 123 -6.95 2.36 1.44
C THR A 123 -7.79 2.81 0.26
N THR A 124 -8.41 3.97 0.37
CA THR A 124 -9.09 4.64 -0.75
C THR A 124 -8.06 5.33 -1.64
N THR A 125 -8.06 4.95 -2.92
CA THR A 125 -7.20 5.56 -3.95
C THR A 125 -8.03 6.04 -5.13
N GLY A 126 -7.38 6.71 -6.08
CA GLY A 126 -8.02 7.38 -7.23
C GLY A 126 -7.29 8.68 -7.51
N PRO A 127 -7.15 9.61 -6.53
CA PRO A 127 -6.18 10.70 -6.65
C PRO A 127 -4.77 10.12 -6.69
N LEU A 128 -4.07 10.33 -7.80
CA LEU A 128 -2.76 9.74 -8.08
C LEU A 128 -1.70 10.16 -7.04
N GLY A 129 -0.79 9.28 -6.71
CA GLY A 129 0.28 9.50 -5.72
C GLY A 129 -0.14 9.32 -4.26
N GLN A 130 -1.42 9.46 -3.92
CA GLN A 130 -1.90 9.29 -2.54
C GLN A 130 -1.59 7.90 -1.98
N GLY A 131 -1.79 6.85 -2.79
CA GLY A 131 -1.50 5.47 -2.39
C GLY A 131 -0.01 5.23 -2.09
N VAL A 132 0.91 5.85 -2.84
CA VAL A 132 2.35 5.79 -2.55
C VAL A 132 2.63 6.34 -1.15
N ALA A 133 2.09 7.52 -0.83
CA ALA A 133 2.26 8.13 0.49
C ALA A 133 1.57 7.34 1.62
N ASN A 134 0.38 6.75 1.35
CA ASN A 134 -0.26 5.86 2.31
C ASN A 134 0.61 4.62 2.60
N ALA A 135 1.21 4.00 1.57
CA ALA A 135 2.10 2.86 1.73
C ALA A 135 3.35 3.21 2.57
N VAL A 136 3.92 4.40 2.37
CA VAL A 136 5.01 4.92 3.22
C VAL A 136 4.54 5.03 4.67
N GLY A 137 3.37 5.63 4.91
CA GLY A 137 2.78 5.73 6.24
C GLY A 137 2.55 4.37 6.90
N MET A 138 2.02 3.38 6.17
CA MET A 138 1.84 2.02 6.68
C MET A 138 3.18 1.37 7.06
N ALA A 139 4.22 1.55 6.25
CA ALA A 139 5.55 1.01 6.54
C ALA A 139 6.20 1.68 7.77
N MET A 140 5.97 2.99 7.97
CA MET A 140 6.37 3.69 9.19
C MET A 140 5.63 3.15 10.42
N ALA A 141 4.31 2.97 10.31
CA ALA A 141 3.48 2.44 11.38
C ALA A 141 3.90 1.02 11.80
N ALA A 142 4.18 0.14 10.84
CA ALA A 142 4.70 -1.20 11.12
C ALA A 142 5.98 -1.18 11.95
N ARG A 143 6.93 -0.29 11.61
CA ARG A 143 8.17 -0.13 12.39
C ARG A 143 7.89 0.43 13.79
N TYR A 144 7.00 1.42 13.90
CA TYR A 144 6.64 2.00 15.20
C TYR A 144 5.89 0.98 16.09
N GLU A 145 4.93 0.24 15.54
CA GLU A 145 4.21 -0.83 16.23
C GLU A 145 5.17 -1.89 16.79
N ARG A 146 6.14 -2.31 15.96
CA ARG A 146 7.19 -3.22 16.42
C ARG A 146 7.97 -2.64 17.60
N GLY A 147 8.31 -1.34 17.56
CA GLY A 147 8.98 -0.65 18.66
C GLY A 147 8.16 -0.62 19.94
N LEU A 148 6.83 -0.48 19.85
CA LEU A 148 5.94 -0.52 21.01
C LEU A 148 5.88 -1.91 21.65
N PHE A 149 5.81 -2.95 20.85
CA PHE A 149 5.46 -4.27 21.35
C PHE A 149 6.64 -5.26 21.39
N ASP A 150 7.59 -5.19 20.45
CA ASP A 150 8.64 -6.18 20.34
C ASP A 150 9.99 -5.60 19.81
N PRO A 151 10.54 -4.55 20.45
CA PRO A 151 11.73 -3.84 19.95
C PRO A 151 13.00 -4.68 19.92
N ASP A 152 13.09 -5.70 20.76
CA ASP A 152 14.30 -6.49 20.98
C ASP A 152 14.40 -7.74 20.08
N ALA A 153 13.32 -8.10 19.38
CA ALA A 153 13.33 -9.24 18.47
C ALA A 153 14.30 -9.04 17.30
N ALA A 154 14.92 -10.10 16.85
CA ALA A 154 15.69 -10.06 15.61
C ALA A 154 14.76 -9.78 14.42
N GLN A 155 15.31 -9.23 13.34
CA GLN A 155 14.53 -8.90 12.16
C GLN A 155 13.97 -10.18 11.50
N GLY A 156 12.68 -10.20 11.22
CA GLY A 156 11.95 -11.34 10.67
C GLY A 156 11.49 -12.36 11.71
N GLU A 157 11.78 -12.13 13.00
CA GLU A 157 11.38 -13.03 14.10
C GLU A 157 10.22 -12.48 14.93
N SER A 158 9.89 -11.19 14.78
CA SER A 158 8.77 -10.58 15.48
C SER A 158 7.43 -10.91 14.82
N PRO A 159 6.37 -11.20 15.60
CA PRO A 159 5.02 -11.36 15.05
C PRO A 159 4.46 -10.06 14.44
N PHE A 160 5.11 -8.92 14.67
CA PHE A 160 4.75 -7.62 14.11
C PHE A 160 5.50 -7.29 12.80
N ASP A 161 6.42 -8.16 12.37
CA ASP A 161 7.13 -7.97 11.10
C ASP A 161 6.24 -8.34 9.90
N HIS A 162 6.05 -7.40 8.99
CA HIS A 162 5.34 -7.60 7.72
C HIS A 162 5.80 -6.60 6.67
N PHE A 163 5.48 -6.88 5.41
CA PHE A 163 5.78 -6.03 4.28
C PHE A 163 4.58 -5.19 3.86
N VAL A 164 4.88 -4.05 3.23
CA VAL A 164 3.92 -3.21 2.53
C VAL A 164 4.29 -3.20 1.05
N TYR A 165 3.37 -3.68 0.21
CA TYR A 165 3.51 -3.70 -1.24
C TYR A 165 2.63 -2.62 -1.85
N CYS A 166 3.18 -1.86 -2.77
CA CYS A 166 2.44 -0.82 -3.48
C CYS A 166 2.64 -0.96 -4.98
N ILE A 167 1.56 -0.91 -5.76
CA ILE A 167 1.64 -0.78 -7.22
C ILE A 167 1.27 0.66 -7.60
N ALA A 168 2.14 1.32 -8.36
CA ALA A 168 1.97 2.68 -8.86
C ALA A 168 2.18 2.72 -10.38
N GLY A 169 1.44 3.57 -11.08
CA GLY A 169 1.66 3.87 -12.49
C GLY A 169 2.45 5.16 -12.70
N ASP A 170 2.73 5.51 -13.94
CA ASP A 170 3.46 6.73 -14.33
C ASP A 170 2.86 7.99 -13.71
N GLY A 171 1.54 8.16 -13.79
CA GLY A 171 0.86 9.32 -13.22
C GLY A 171 1.00 9.42 -11.70
N CYS A 172 1.05 8.30 -10.97
CA CYS A 172 1.32 8.32 -9.54
C CYS A 172 2.70 8.91 -9.24
N LEU A 173 3.71 8.57 -10.04
CA LEU A 173 5.10 9.01 -9.80
C LEU A 173 5.39 10.40 -10.34
N GLN A 174 4.53 10.95 -11.21
CA GLN A 174 4.58 12.34 -11.64
C GLN A 174 4.02 13.30 -10.59
N GLU A 175 3.08 12.84 -9.75
CA GLU A 175 2.52 13.67 -8.67
C GLU A 175 3.59 14.06 -7.64
N GLY A 176 3.63 15.34 -7.27
CA GLY A 176 4.60 15.88 -6.30
C GLY A 176 4.60 15.17 -4.96
N ILE A 177 3.44 14.73 -4.50
CA ILE A 177 3.29 13.97 -3.24
C ILE A 177 4.11 12.68 -3.22
N SER A 178 4.24 11.99 -4.37
CA SER A 178 5.06 10.78 -4.46
C SER A 178 6.54 11.08 -4.28
N ALA A 179 7.01 12.23 -4.79
CA ALA A 179 8.39 12.68 -4.58
C ALA A 179 8.65 12.99 -3.10
N GLU A 180 7.72 13.69 -2.44
CA GLU A 180 7.79 14.00 -1.00
C GLU A 180 7.86 12.71 -0.16
N ALA A 181 6.91 11.81 -0.34
CA ALA A 181 6.80 10.56 0.41
C ALA A 181 7.98 9.62 0.16
N SER A 182 8.37 9.43 -1.11
CA SER A 182 9.48 8.54 -1.47
C SER A 182 10.83 9.04 -0.96
N SER A 183 11.04 10.36 -0.95
CA SER A 183 12.22 10.99 -0.34
C SER A 183 12.26 10.72 1.17
N LEU A 184 11.12 10.85 1.88
CA LEU A 184 11.05 10.54 3.30
C LEU A 184 11.25 9.05 3.58
N ALA A 185 10.66 8.16 2.78
CA ALA A 185 10.84 6.71 2.93
C ALA A 185 12.31 6.27 2.79
N GLY A 186 13.04 6.85 1.82
CA GLY A 186 14.49 6.63 1.67
C GLY A 186 15.27 7.14 2.88
N HIS A 187 14.96 8.35 3.37
CA HIS A 187 15.56 8.94 4.57
C HIS A 187 15.30 8.08 5.82
N GLN A 188 14.09 7.57 5.95
CA GLN A 188 13.68 6.69 7.04
C GLN A 188 14.17 5.24 6.90
N LYS A 189 14.77 4.88 5.76
CA LYS A 189 15.27 3.52 5.51
C LYS A 189 14.23 2.43 5.77
N LEU A 190 13.05 2.56 5.14
CA LEU A 190 11.91 1.65 5.36
C LEU A 190 12.08 0.35 4.56
N GLY A 191 12.89 -0.58 5.07
CA GLY A 191 13.21 -1.85 4.39
C GLY A 191 12.03 -2.82 4.23
N ASN A 192 10.90 -2.54 4.85
CA ASN A 192 9.66 -3.31 4.71
C ASN A 192 8.71 -2.76 3.62
N LEU A 193 9.12 -1.75 2.85
CA LEU A 193 8.35 -1.15 1.75
C LEU A 193 8.87 -1.58 0.40
N VAL A 194 8.00 -2.16 -0.43
CA VAL A 194 8.30 -2.54 -1.82
C VAL A 194 7.31 -1.84 -2.75
N LEU A 195 7.81 -0.93 -3.58
CA LEU A 195 7.05 -0.21 -4.59
C LEU A 195 7.33 -0.79 -5.98
N LEU A 196 6.28 -1.30 -6.63
CA LEU A 196 6.30 -1.80 -8.00
C LEU A 196 5.74 -0.70 -8.92
N TRP A 197 6.53 -0.26 -9.89
CA TRP A 197 6.13 0.76 -10.85
C TRP A 197 5.76 0.12 -12.18
N ASP A 198 4.53 0.39 -12.64
CA ASP A 198 4.06 0.09 -13.99
C ASP A 198 4.64 1.13 -14.96
N ASP A 199 5.80 0.82 -15.50
CA ASP A 199 6.54 1.65 -16.45
C ASP A 199 6.04 1.37 -17.87
N ASN A 200 4.84 1.84 -18.19
CA ASN A 200 4.21 1.60 -19.50
C ASN A 200 4.33 2.77 -20.49
N HIS A 201 4.79 3.94 -20.03
CA HIS A 201 4.96 5.16 -20.82
C HIS A 201 3.65 5.73 -21.42
N ILE A 202 2.48 5.33 -20.95
CA ILE A 202 1.20 5.80 -21.47
C ILE A 202 0.37 6.46 -20.37
N SER A 203 -0.15 7.65 -20.68
CA SER A 203 -1.14 8.39 -19.91
C SER A 203 -2.41 8.64 -20.74
N ILE A 204 -3.36 9.41 -20.20
CA ILE A 204 -4.59 9.79 -20.94
C ILE A 204 -4.27 10.65 -22.18
N GLU A 205 -3.22 11.47 -22.12
CA GLU A 205 -2.82 12.34 -23.24
C GLU A 205 -1.92 11.64 -24.27
N GLY A 206 -1.53 10.37 -24.02
CA GLY A 206 -0.63 9.62 -24.89
C GLY A 206 0.67 9.27 -24.21
N ASP A 207 1.78 9.34 -24.95
CA ASP A 207 3.12 9.03 -24.45
C ASP A 207 3.53 10.00 -23.34
N THR A 208 4.06 9.47 -22.24
CA THR A 208 4.50 10.26 -21.08
C THR A 208 5.64 11.23 -21.42
N GLU A 209 6.44 10.96 -22.49
CA GLU A 209 7.48 11.87 -22.95
C GLU A 209 6.96 13.27 -23.37
N THR A 210 5.66 13.40 -23.57
CA THR A 210 5.01 14.72 -23.80
C THR A 210 5.14 15.65 -22.59
N ALA A 211 5.26 15.11 -21.37
CA ALA A 211 5.28 15.87 -20.13
C ALA A 211 6.47 15.56 -19.22
N VAL A 212 7.14 14.42 -19.39
CA VAL A 212 8.20 13.92 -18.50
C VAL A 212 9.38 13.46 -19.34
N SER A 213 10.59 13.92 -19.00
CA SER A 213 11.84 13.51 -19.62
C SER A 213 12.88 12.99 -18.62
N GLU A 214 12.49 12.87 -17.36
CA GLU A 214 13.38 12.41 -16.31
C GLU A 214 13.48 10.87 -16.25
N GLU A 215 14.61 10.37 -15.79
CA GLU A 215 14.84 8.97 -15.47
C GLU A 215 14.29 8.65 -14.08
N THR A 216 13.03 8.26 -14.00
CA THR A 216 12.32 8.00 -12.72
C THR A 216 13.10 7.03 -11.82
N ALA A 217 13.63 5.95 -12.36
CA ALA A 217 14.39 4.99 -11.56
C ALA A 217 15.66 5.61 -10.95
N LYS A 218 16.35 6.53 -11.65
CA LYS A 218 17.49 7.28 -11.09
C LYS A 218 17.06 8.25 -9.99
N ARG A 219 15.87 8.82 -10.10
CA ARG A 219 15.28 9.64 -9.01
C ARG A 219 15.15 8.82 -7.73
N TYR A 220 14.67 7.59 -7.82
CA TYR A 220 14.58 6.68 -6.69
C TYR A 220 15.95 6.22 -6.16
N GLU A 221 16.95 6.01 -7.04
CA GLU A 221 18.34 5.80 -6.63
C GLU A 221 18.87 7.00 -5.81
N ALA A 222 18.56 8.24 -6.26
CA ALA A 222 18.95 9.46 -5.53
C ALA A 222 18.23 9.63 -4.17
N TYR A 223 17.01 9.07 -4.00
CA TYR A 223 16.36 8.99 -2.71
C TYR A 223 16.96 7.93 -1.77
N GLY A 224 17.90 7.11 -2.25
CA GLY A 224 18.53 6.06 -1.47
C GLY A 224 17.78 4.73 -1.47
N TRP A 225 16.87 4.51 -2.39
CA TRP A 225 16.14 3.25 -2.55
C TRP A 225 17.01 2.18 -3.23
N HIS A 226 16.73 0.92 -2.94
CA HIS A 226 17.19 -0.22 -3.71
C HIS A 226 16.36 -0.31 -5.00
N VAL A 227 16.99 -0.12 -6.15
CA VAL A 227 16.30 -0.04 -7.44
C VAL A 227 16.59 -1.25 -8.31
N GLN A 228 15.55 -1.87 -8.83
CA GLN A 228 15.60 -2.98 -9.78
C GLN A 228 14.79 -2.63 -11.03
N ARG A 229 15.18 -3.18 -12.17
CA ARG A 229 14.50 -2.99 -13.46
C ARG A 229 14.19 -4.35 -14.08
N ILE A 230 12.94 -4.57 -14.48
CA ILE A 230 12.46 -5.78 -15.15
C ILE A 230 12.11 -5.43 -16.59
N ALA A 231 12.73 -6.12 -17.53
CA ALA A 231 12.35 -6.06 -18.93
C ALA A 231 11.13 -6.98 -19.20
N PRO A 232 10.29 -6.64 -20.18
CA PRO A 232 9.23 -7.55 -20.63
C PRO A 232 9.83 -8.81 -21.27
N LYS A 233 9.03 -9.88 -21.34
CA LYS A 233 9.32 -11.05 -22.15
C LYS A 233 9.42 -10.68 -23.64
N PRO A 234 9.98 -11.54 -24.49
CA PRO A 234 10.07 -11.28 -25.94
C PRO A 234 8.71 -11.06 -26.63
N ASP A 235 7.64 -11.58 -26.07
CA ASP A 235 6.26 -11.37 -26.55
C ASP A 235 5.63 -10.06 -26.05
N GLY A 236 6.31 -9.33 -25.17
CA GLY A 236 5.86 -8.05 -24.60
C GLY A 236 5.16 -8.16 -23.25
N ASP A 237 4.89 -9.36 -22.76
CA ASP A 237 4.26 -9.57 -21.47
C ASP A 237 5.24 -9.37 -20.30
N LEU A 238 4.72 -9.12 -19.09
CA LEU A 238 5.51 -9.16 -17.87
C LEU A 238 5.93 -10.60 -17.55
N ASP A 239 7.17 -10.75 -17.07
CA ASP A 239 7.71 -12.04 -16.65
C ASP A 239 7.44 -12.29 -15.15
N PRO A 240 6.54 -13.22 -14.78
CA PRO A 240 6.25 -13.50 -13.38
C PRO A 240 7.45 -14.04 -12.60
N HIS A 241 8.38 -14.76 -13.25
CA HIS A 241 9.61 -15.22 -12.61
C HIS A 241 10.56 -14.05 -12.28
N ALA A 242 10.69 -13.10 -13.20
CA ALA A 242 11.49 -11.89 -12.95
C ALA A 242 10.88 -11.03 -11.85
N ILE A 243 9.55 -10.88 -11.82
CA ILE A 243 8.83 -10.16 -10.77
C ILE A 243 9.04 -10.83 -9.41
N TYR A 244 8.81 -12.13 -9.32
CA TYR A 244 8.99 -12.90 -8.09
C TYR A 244 10.42 -12.78 -7.56
N ASN A 245 11.42 -12.99 -8.42
CA ASN A 245 12.83 -12.89 -8.03
C ASN A 245 13.21 -11.48 -7.57
N ALA A 246 12.67 -10.44 -8.21
CA ALA A 246 12.91 -9.06 -7.80
C ALA A 246 12.28 -8.75 -6.43
N ILE A 247 11.08 -9.27 -6.15
CA ILE A 247 10.43 -9.11 -4.85
C ILE A 247 11.20 -9.89 -3.78
N GLU A 248 11.62 -11.13 -4.04
CA GLU A 248 12.42 -11.90 -3.08
C GLU A 248 13.78 -11.25 -2.80
N ALA A 249 14.42 -10.66 -3.82
CA ALA A 249 15.62 -9.84 -3.62
C ALA A 249 15.32 -8.58 -2.78
N ALA A 250 14.20 -7.91 -3.02
CA ALA A 250 13.76 -6.75 -2.24
C ALA A 250 13.55 -7.08 -0.76
N LYS A 251 12.97 -8.23 -0.44
CA LYS A 251 12.78 -8.71 0.95
C LYS A 251 14.09 -8.93 1.72
N GLN A 252 15.19 -9.15 1.01
CA GLN A 252 16.53 -9.28 1.62
C GLN A 252 17.18 -7.92 1.90
N VAL A 253 16.67 -6.83 1.33
CA VAL A 253 17.17 -5.47 1.53
C VAL A 253 16.41 -4.82 2.67
N THR A 254 16.99 -4.83 3.85
CA THR A 254 16.32 -4.47 5.09
C THR A 254 16.65 -3.07 5.59
N ASP A 255 17.68 -2.44 4.96
CA ASP A 255 18.21 -1.14 5.34
C ASP A 255 17.71 0.04 4.48
N ARG A 256 16.81 -0.23 3.53
CA ARG A 256 16.20 0.78 2.65
C ARG A 256 14.98 0.24 1.91
N PRO A 257 14.04 1.09 1.47
CA PRO A 257 12.91 0.65 0.66
C PRO A 257 13.35 0.18 -0.72
N SER A 258 12.56 -0.69 -1.35
CA SER A 258 12.84 -1.24 -2.67
C SER A 258 11.87 -0.71 -3.72
N PHE A 259 12.42 -0.35 -4.89
CA PHE A 259 11.70 0.12 -6.06
C PHE A 259 11.94 -0.83 -7.22
N ILE A 260 10.87 -1.39 -7.79
CA ILE A 260 10.93 -2.34 -8.91
C ILE A 260 10.24 -1.70 -10.11
N ALA A 261 11.01 -1.23 -11.07
CA ALA A 261 10.51 -0.72 -12.35
C ALA A 261 10.19 -1.90 -13.26
N MET A 262 8.92 -2.06 -13.62
CA MET A 262 8.43 -3.13 -14.50
C MET A 262 8.06 -2.52 -15.85
N ARG A 263 8.93 -2.67 -16.86
CA ARG A 263 8.59 -2.25 -18.21
C ARG A 263 7.45 -3.09 -18.76
N SER A 264 6.29 -2.50 -18.94
CA SER A 264 5.08 -3.17 -19.40
C SER A 264 4.54 -2.55 -20.70
N ILE A 265 3.57 -3.20 -21.31
CA ILE A 265 2.82 -2.70 -22.46
C ILE A 265 1.36 -2.63 -22.05
N ILE A 266 0.81 -1.41 -21.93
CA ILE A 266 -0.58 -1.22 -21.56
C ILE A 266 -1.52 -2.02 -22.49
N ALA A 267 -2.54 -2.66 -21.92
CA ALA A 267 -3.52 -3.50 -22.62
C ALA A 267 -2.94 -4.72 -23.35
N TRP A 268 -1.69 -5.14 -23.04
CA TRP A 268 -1.20 -6.42 -23.57
C TRP A 268 -2.18 -7.56 -23.21
N PRO A 269 -2.55 -8.47 -24.13
CA PRO A 269 -2.14 -8.63 -25.52
C PRO A 269 -3.21 -8.18 -26.54
N ALA A 270 -3.92 -7.09 -26.29
CA ALA A 270 -4.94 -6.59 -27.24
C ALA A 270 -4.29 -6.26 -28.60
N PRO A 271 -4.73 -6.87 -29.70
CA PRO A 271 -4.01 -6.80 -30.98
C PRO A 271 -3.83 -5.40 -31.55
N ASN A 272 -4.81 -4.52 -31.37
CA ASN A 272 -4.80 -3.16 -31.93
C ASN A 272 -4.71 -2.07 -30.85
N ALA A 273 -5.21 -2.33 -29.63
CA ALA A 273 -5.32 -1.34 -28.59
C ALA A 273 -4.09 -1.27 -27.66
N GLN A 274 -3.23 -2.31 -27.63
CA GLN A 274 -2.04 -2.30 -26.78
C GLN A 274 -1.11 -1.13 -27.14
N ASN A 275 -0.44 -0.58 -26.12
CA ASN A 275 0.48 0.56 -26.25
C ASN A 275 -0.16 1.83 -26.81
N THR A 276 -1.45 2.04 -26.55
CA THR A 276 -2.18 3.25 -26.96
C THR A 276 -2.88 3.92 -25.78
N GLU A 277 -3.05 5.24 -25.86
CA GLU A 277 -3.81 6.03 -24.90
C GLU A 277 -5.29 5.63 -24.83
N ALA A 278 -5.84 5.17 -25.96
CA ALA A 278 -7.23 4.70 -26.03
C ALA A 278 -7.51 3.53 -25.08
N ALA A 279 -6.51 2.69 -24.82
CA ALA A 279 -6.62 1.57 -23.88
C ALA A 279 -6.49 1.99 -22.41
N HIS A 280 -6.05 3.22 -22.13
CA HIS A 280 -5.86 3.70 -20.77
C HIS A 280 -7.20 3.88 -20.04
N GLY A 281 -8.11 4.65 -20.59
CA GLY A 281 -9.32 5.12 -19.88
C GLY A 281 -10.64 4.88 -20.59
N SER A 282 -10.71 3.98 -21.56
CA SER A 282 -11.91 3.70 -22.36
C SER A 282 -12.15 2.19 -22.52
N ALA A 283 -13.39 1.80 -22.76
CA ALA A 283 -13.70 0.45 -23.18
C ALA A 283 -13.01 0.15 -24.52
N LEU A 284 -12.48 -1.06 -24.69
CA LEU A 284 -11.73 -1.45 -25.89
C LEU A 284 -12.60 -1.59 -27.15
N GLY A 285 -13.90 -1.84 -26.96
CA GLY A 285 -14.84 -2.19 -28.01
C GLY A 285 -15.01 -3.70 -28.18
N ASP A 286 -16.20 -4.13 -28.62
CA ASP A 286 -16.56 -5.56 -28.68
C ASP A 286 -15.63 -6.37 -29.58
N GLU A 287 -15.23 -5.79 -30.74
CA GLU A 287 -14.34 -6.44 -31.69
C GLU A 287 -12.93 -6.67 -31.09
N GLU A 288 -12.39 -5.68 -30.37
CA GLU A 288 -11.07 -5.75 -29.75
C GLU A 288 -11.07 -6.71 -28.55
N VAL A 289 -12.12 -6.70 -27.71
CA VAL A 289 -12.28 -7.66 -26.62
C VAL A 289 -12.37 -9.10 -27.17
N ALA A 290 -13.16 -9.31 -28.23
CA ALA A 290 -13.25 -10.61 -28.88
C ALA A 290 -11.90 -11.06 -29.49
N ALA A 291 -11.16 -10.12 -30.12
CA ALA A 291 -9.84 -10.41 -30.67
C ALA A 291 -8.83 -10.75 -29.56
N THR A 292 -8.83 -10.01 -28.46
CA THR A 292 -8.00 -10.29 -27.27
C THR A 292 -8.28 -11.68 -26.70
N LYS A 293 -9.57 -12.05 -26.57
CA LYS A 293 -9.97 -13.39 -26.10
C LYS A 293 -9.43 -14.49 -27.00
N ARG A 294 -9.47 -14.32 -28.33
CA ARG A 294 -8.88 -15.30 -29.26
C ARG A 294 -7.38 -15.47 -29.05
N VAL A 295 -6.65 -14.37 -28.84
CA VAL A 295 -5.21 -14.43 -28.54
C VAL A 295 -4.93 -15.22 -27.26
N LEU A 296 -5.76 -15.03 -26.25
CA LEU A 296 -5.62 -15.69 -24.94
C LEU A 296 -6.29 -17.10 -24.89
N GLY A 297 -6.85 -17.57 -26.00
CA GLY A 297 -7.50 -18.90 -26.08
C GLY A 297 -8.81 -18.99 -25.29
N PHE A 298 -9.55 -17.88 -25.18
CA PHE A 298 -10.92 -17.84 -24.66
C PHE A 298 -11.95 -17.81 -25.78
N ASP A 299 -13.18 -18.21 -25.48
CA ASP A 299 -14.29 -18.09 -26.39
C ASP A 299 -14.67 -16.59 -26.57
N PRO A 300 -14.55 -16.05 -27.80
CA PRO A 300 -14.83 -14.63 -28.04
C PRO A 300 -16.30 -14.23 -27.82
N GLU A 301 -17.22 -15.20 -27.87
CA GLU A 301 -18.66 -14.94 -27.70
C GLU A 301 -19.12 -15.00 -26.25
N LYS A 302 -18.29 -15.55 -25.34
CA LYS A 302 -18.61 -15.62 -23.92
C LYS A 302 -18.04 -14.44 -23.16
N THR A 303 -18.81 -13.94 -22.19
CA THR A 303 -18.37 -12.90 -21.26
C THR A 303 -18.31 -13.45 -19.85
N PHE A 304 -17.36 -12.93 -19.06
CA PHE A 304 -17.15 -13.35 -17.67
C PHE A 304 -16.95 -14.86 -17.50
N GLU A 305 -16.20 -15.46 -18.42
CA GLU A 305 -15.90 -16.89 -18.40
C GLU A 305 -14.78 -17.18 -17.39
N VAL A 306 -15.10 -17.98 -16.39
CA VAL A 306 -14.14 -18.46 -15.37
C VAL A 306 -14.37 -19.97 -15.20
N SER A 307 -13.32 -20.77 -15.37
CA SER A 307 -13.44 -22.22 -15.18
C SER A 307 -13.36 -22.59 -13.69
N ASP A 308 -14.03 -23.68 -13.33
CA ASP A 308 -13.97 -24.23 -11.97
C ASP A 308 -12.53 -24.63 -11.58
N GLU A 309 -11.71 -25.05 -12.55
CA GLU A 309 -10.30 -25.40 -12.33
C GLU A 309 -9.49 -24.18 -11.92
N VAL A 310 -9.67 -23.03 -12.60
CA VAL A 310 -9.01 -21.78 -12.26
C VAL A 310 -9.44 -21.31 -10.88
N LEU A 311 -10.75 -21.33 -10.58
CA LEU A 311 -11.23 -20.95 -9.26
C LEU A 311 -10.74 -21.90 -8.15
N GLY A 312 -10.74 -23.20 -8.40
CA GLY A 312 -10.21 -24.18 -7.47
C GLY A 312 -8.75 -23.90 -7.13
N HIS A 313 -7.92 -23.70 -8.16
CA HIS A 313 -6.49 -23.41 -8.02
C HIS A 313 -6.22 -22.08 -7.28
N THR A 314 -6.88 -21.00 -7.68
CA THR A 314 -6.62 -19.67 -7.07
C THR A 314 -7.15 -19.57 -5.64
N ARG A 315 -8.25 -20.26 -5.32
CA ARG A 315 -8.84 -20.31 -3.97
C ARG A 315 -8.07 -21.19 -2.98
N GLU A 316 -7.06 -21.94 -3.41
CA GLU A 316 -6.07 -22.51 -2.48
C GLU A 316 -5.40 -21.43 -1.61
N ALA A 317 -5.47 -20.16 -2.02
CA ALA A 317 -5.07 -19.01 -1.19
C ALA A 317 -5.76 -19.01 0.19
N LEU A 318 -7.01 -19.51 0.30
CA LEU A 318 -7.72 -19.67 1.58
C LEU A 318 -7.03 -20.65 2.53
N ASP A 319 -6.54 -21.78 1.99
CA ASP A 319 -5.84 -22.78 2.78
C ASP A 319 -4.44 -22.31 3.17
N ARG A 320 -3.70 -21.72 2.21
CA ARG A 320 -2.39 -21.11 2.48
C ARG A 320 -2.48 -20.00 3.52
N GLY A 321 -3.51 -19.15 3.43
CA GLY A 321 -3.75 -18.06 4.36
C GLY A 321 -4.03 -18.55 5.78
N ARG A 322 -4.93 -19.54 5.92
CA ARG A 322 -5.21 -20.17 7.22
C ARG A 322 -3.96 -20.81 7.84
N GLN A 323 -3.13 -21.47 7.02
CA GLN A 323 -1.91 -22.06 7.51
C GLN A 323 -0.91 -20.98 7.96
N ALA A 324 -0.68 -19.95 7.16
CA ALA A 324 0.23 -18.86 7.50
C ALA A 324 -0.23 -18.14 8.79
N LYS A 325 -1.54 -17.90 8.93
CA LYS A 325 -2.11 -17.34 10.15
C LYS A 325 -1.92 -18.24 11.36
N ALA A 326 -2.17 -19.55 11.23
CA ALA A 326 -1.98 -20.49 12.33
C ALA A 326 -0.51 -20.63 12.76
N GLU A 327 0.44 -20.49 11.85
CA GLU A 327 1.87 -20.43 12.17
C GLU A 327 2.21 -19.12 12.90
N TRP A 328 1.72 -17.99 12.41
CA TRP A 328 1.87 -16.69 13.07
C TRP A 328 1.25 -16.68 14.47
N GLU A 329 0.07 -17.25 14.65
CA GLU A 329 -0.61 -17.33 15.96
C GLU A 329 0.24 -18.02 17.02
N LYS A 330 1.06 -19.00 16.65
CA LYS A 330 2.01 -19.64 17.58
C LYS A 330 3.07 -18.66 18.07
N THR A 331 3.73 -17.97 17.13
CA THR A 331 4.75 -16.96 17.46
C THR A 331 4.15 -15.81 18.26
N PHE A 332 2.94 -15.37 17.88
CA PHE A 332 2.22 -14.32 18.59
C PHE A 332 1.83 -14.75 20.01
N GLN A 333 1.40 -16.00 20.22
CA GLN A 333 1.09 -16.51 21.56
C GLN A 333 2.36 -16.65 22.42
N GLU A 334 3.47 -17.12 21.86
CA GLU A 334 4.76 -17.16 22.54
C GLU A 334 5.23 -15.76 22.95
N TRP A 335 5.06 -14.77 22.06
CA TRP A 335 5.33 -13.38 22.40
C TRP A 335 4.44 -12.89 23.56
N ARG A 336 3.13 -13.17 23.53
CA ARG A 336 2.19 -12.79 24.59
C ARG A 336 2.56 -13.39 25.94
N ASP A 337 2.92 -14.66 25.96
CA ASP A 337 3.29 -15.37 27.19
C ASP A 337 4.58 -14.80 27.83
N ASN A 338 5.49 -14.33 26.99
CA ASN A 338 6.75 -13.72 27.43
C ASN A 338 6.65 -12.20 27.73
N ASN A 339 5.58 -11.52 27.29
CA ASN A 339 5.43 -10.07 27.36
C ASN A 339 4.04 -9.65 27.88
N ALA A 340 3.63 -10.15 29.04
CA ALA A 340 2.25 -9.98 29.54
C ALA A 340 1.78 -8.50 29.62
N GLU A 341 2.67 -7.56 30.01
CA GLU A 341 2.33 -6.14 30.09
C GLU A 341 2.13 -5.54 28.69
N ARG A 342 3.04 -5.80 27.74
CA ARG A 342 2.92 -5.34 26.36
C ARG A 342 1.71 -5.99 25.64
N ALA A 343 1.40 -7.24 25.97
CA ALA A 343 0.22 -7.93 25.47
C ALA A 343 -1.09 -7.29 25.95
N ALA A 344 -1.15 -6.85 27.21
CA ALA A 344 -2.29 -6.13 27.75
C ALA A 344 -2.44 -4.74 27.07
N GLU A 345 -1.33 -4.04 26.81
CA GLU A 345 -1.34 -2.79 26.05
C GLU A 345 -1.79 -3.01 24.59
N PHE A 346 -1.31 -4.05 23.94
CA PHE A 346 -1.76 -4.42 22.60
C PHE A 346 -3.28 -4.66 22.58
N ASP A 347 -3.82 -5.42 23.53
CA ASP A 347 -5.25 -5.71 23.62
C ASP A 347 -6.09 -4.45 23.87
N ARG A 348 -5.57 -3.48 24.64
CA ARG A 348 -6.20 -2.18 24.86
C ARG A 348 -6.23 -1.35 23.57
N ILE A 349 -5.07 -1.23 22.93
CA ILE A 349 -4.89 -0.41 21.73
C ILE A 349 -5.69 -0.97 20.55
N SER A 350 -5.65 -2.28 20.33
CA SER A 350 -6.41 -2.96 19.25
C SER A 350 -7.93 -2.78 19.38
N LYS A 351 -8.43 -2.54 20.61
CA LYS A 351 -9.83 -2.21 20.86
C LYS A 351 -10.13 -0.71 20.74
N GLY A 352 -9.16 0.10 20.34
CA GLY A 352 -9.29 1.55 20.25
C GLY A 352 -9.45 2.26 21.62
N GLN A 353 -9.17 1.57 22.72
CA GLN A 353 -9.35 2.10 24.08
C GLN A 353 -8.17 2.98 24.50
N LEU A 354 -8.47 4.10 25.16
CA LEU A 354 -7.46 4.93 25.81
C LEU A 354 -7.16 4.41 27.23
N PRO A 355 -5.98 4.73 27.81
CA PRO A 355 -5.65 4.36 29.17
C PRO A 355 -6.64 4.89 30.20
N THR A 356 -6.95 4.11 31.23
CA THR A 356 -7.87 4.55 32.29
C THR A 356 -7.38 5.84 32.94
N GLY A 357 -8.27 6.83 33.13
CA GLY A 357 -7.96 8.10 33.78
C GLY A 357 -7.19 9.11 32.94
N TRP A 358 -7.11 8.90 31.63
CA TRP A 358 -6.44 9.84 30.70
C TRP A 358 -7.09 11.23 30.72
N GLU A 359 -8.42 11.32 30.91
CA GLU A 359 -9.16 12.59 30.96
C GLU A 359 -8.71 13.48 32.13
N GLU A 360 -8.32 12.88 33.25
CA GLU A 360 -7.83 13.60 34.44
C GLU A 360 -6.48 14.31 34.19
N LYS A 361 -5.77 13.91 33.14
CA LYS A 361 -4.48 14.51 32.77
C LYS A 361 -4.63 15.74 31.88
N ILE A 362 -5.78 15.94 31.26
CA ILE A 362 -6.01 17.07 30.37
C ILE A 362 -5.97 18.38 31.19
N PRO A 363 -5.15 19.36 30.77
CA PRO A 363 -5.03 20.62 31.49
C PRO A 363 -6.34 21.44 31.41
N VAL A 364 -6.77 21.98 32.55
CA VAL A 364 -7.86 22.95 32.62
C VAL A 364 -7.30 24.36 32.43
N PHE A 365 -7.86 25.08 31.46
CA PHE A 365 -7.48 26.45 31.16
C PHE A 365 -8.33 27.47 31.96
N GLU A 366 -7.70 28.52 32.47
CA GLU A 366 -8.38 29.55 33.25
C GLU A 366 -9.32 30.36 32.35
N THR A 367 -10.61 30.42 32.77
CA THR A 367 -11.64 31.17 32.05
C THR A 367 -11.30 32.65 32.04
N GLY A 368 -11.42 33.32 30.89
CA GLY A 368 -11.15 34.73 30.71
C GLY A 368 -9.69 35.11 30.46
N LYS A 369 -8.74 34.17 30.53
CA LYS A 369 -7.38 34.39 30.08
C LYS A 369 -7.22 33.93 28.63
N GLY A 370 -6.75 34.82 27.76
CA GLY A 370 -6.39 34.47 26.38
C GLY A 370 -5.17 33.54 26.34
N ILE A 371 -5.24 32.48 25.57
CA ILE A 371 -4.14 31.58 25.26
C ILE A 371 -4.09 31.35 23.77
N ALA A 372 -2.91 31.35 23.15
CA ALA A 372 -2.74 30.99 21.76
C ALA A 372 -3.11 29.52 21.57
N THR A 373 -3.84 29.18 20.49
CA THR A 373 -4.30 27.81 20.19
C THR A 373 -3.14 26.80 20.14
N ARG A 374 -1.99 27.17 19.55
CA ARG A 374 -0.78 26.33 19.56
C ARG A 374 -0.25 26.04 20.97
N ALA A 375 -0.34 27.01 21.89
CA ALA A 375 0.11 26.81 23.27
C ALA A 375 -0.88 25.93 24.06
N ALA A 376 -2.17 26.08 23.82
CA ALA A 376 -3.19 25.20 24.40
C ALA A 376 -3.03 23.76 23.88
N SER A 377 -2.91 23.60 22.57
CA SER A 377 -2.68 22.30 21.92
C SER A 377 -1.41 21.63 22.43
N GLY A 378 -0.29 22.36 22.51
CA GLY A 378 0.97 21.82 23.01
C GLY A 378 0.87 21.32 24.47
N LYS A 379 0.17 22.05 25.35
CA LYS A 379 -0.06 21.61 26.75
C LYS A 379 -0.91 20.32 26.80
N VAL A 380 -1.93 20.20 25.96
CA VAL A 380 -2.75 18.99 25.87
C VAL A 380 -1.91 17.83 25.31
N LEU A 381 -1.10 18.10 24.28
CA LEU A 381 -0.21 17.10 23.69
C LEU A 381 0.79 16.53 24.70
N GLN A 382 1.41 17.40 25.54
CA GLN A 382 2.30 16.95 26.61
C GLN A 382 1.58 16.04 27.61
N ALA A 383 0.37 16.44 28.02
CA ALA A 383 -0.41 15.69 28.99
C ALA A 383 -0.82 14.30 28.45
N LEU A 384 -1.28 14.25 27.21
CA LEU A 384 -1.64 12.99 26.54
C LEU A 384 -0.39 12.15 26.23
N GLY A 385 0.69 12.76 25.76
CA GLY A 385 1.96 12.09 25.47
C GLY A 385 2.56 11.36 26.67
N ALA A 386 2.29 11.84 27.89
CA ALA A 386 2.74 11.20 29.12
C ALA A 386 2.00 9.91 29.47
N VAL A 387 0.78 9.71 28.95
CA VAL A 387 -0.09 8.57 29.34
C VAL A 387 -0.57 7.71 28.18
N VAL A 388 -0.43 8.16 26.93
CA VAL A 388 -0.87 7.44 25.72
C VAL A 388 0.37 7.04 24.91
N PRO A 389 0.96 5.86 25.16
CA PRO A 389 2.23 5.47 24.51
C PRO A 389 2.11 5.30 22.99
N GLU A 390 0.95 4.94 22.48
CA GLU A 390 0.66 4.80 21.06
C GLU A 390 0.47 6.13 20.31
N LEU A 391 0.47 7.28 21.03
CA LEU A 391 0.39 8.61 20.42
C LEU A 391 1.78 9.07 19.97
N TRP A 392 1.95 9.29 18.68
CA TRP A 392 3.18 9.74 18.06
C TRP A 392 2.91 10.68 16.89
N GLY A 393 3.90 11.39 16.40
CA GLY A 393 3.72 12.33 15.30
C GLY A 393 4.73 13.45 15.31
N GLY A 394 4.43 14.53 14.60
CA GLY A 394 5.36 15.63 14.46
C GLY A 394 4.82 16.77 13.63
N SER A 395 5.67 17.40 12.85
CA SER A 395 5.33 18.61 12.11
C SER A 395 5.98 18.61 10.71
N ALA A 396 5.35 19.37 9.81
CA ALA A 396 5.97 19.77 8.55
C ALA A 396 6.93 20.96 8.80
N ASP A 397 8.07 20.67 9.44
CA ASP A 397 9.17 21.62 9.79
C ASP A 397 8.77 22.81 10.68
N LEU A 398 7.67 22.72 11.41
CA LEU A 398 7.14 23.82 12.23
C LEU A 398 7.03 23.47 13.72
N ALA A 399 7.68 22.40 14.19
CA ALA A 399 7.50 21.86 15.54
C ALA A 399 7.68 22.90 16.64
N GLY A 400 8.71 23.74 16.58
CA GLY A 400 8.96 24.81 17.54
C GLY A 400 7.94 25.95 17.48
N SER A 401 7.29 26.17 16.33
CA SER A 401 6.30 27.23 16.15
C SER A 401 4.88 26.78 16.51
N ASN A 402 4.55 25.52 16.33
CA ASN A 402 3.20 24.97 16.59
C ASN A 402 3.16 24.04 17.82
N ASN A 403 4.26 23.87 18.55
CA ASN A 403 4.40 23.10 19.79
C ASN A 403 3.91 21.63 19.64
N THR A 404 4.45 20.94 18.63
CA THR A 404 4.04 19.57 18.27
C THR A 404 5.08 18.51 18.61
N THR A 405 6.07 18.82 19.44
CA THR A 405 7.01 17.83 19.98
C THR A 405 6.55 17.37 21.36
N ILE A 406 6.45 16.07 21.59
CA ILE A 406 6.25 15.50 22.93
C ILE A 406 7.62 15.47 23.63
N ASP A 407 7.74 16.12 24.79
CA ASP A 407 8.99 16.23 25.52
C ASP A 407 9.56 14.87 25.95
N ASN A 408 10.88 14.78 26.06
CA ASN A 408 11.61 13.60 26.52
C ASN A 408 11.38 12.33 25.67
N ASN A 409 11.10 12.50 24.38
CA ASN A 409 10.97 11.40 23.43
C ASN A 409 12.02 11.53 22.32
N SER A 410 12.48 10.39 21.82
CA SER A 410 13.42 10.30 20.71
C SER A 410 12.74 10.61 19.36
N SER A 411 13.57 10.95 18.39
CA SER A 411 13.19 11.19 17.00
C SER A 411 13.09 9.86 16.25
N PHE A 412 12.00 9.66 15.49
CA PHE A 412 11.80 8.52 14.61
C PHE A 412 12.76 8.62 13.42
N LEU A 413 13.96 8.07 13.58
CA LEU A 413 15.07 8.11 12.63
C LEU A 413 15.78 6.77 12.58
N PRO A 414 16.42 6.41 11.46
CA PRO A 414 17.19 5.17 11.36
C PRO A 414 18.26 5.07 12.46
N ALA A 415 18.55 3.86 12.91
CA ALA A 415 19.52 3.61 13.99
C ALA A 415 20.95 4.11 13.70
N ASP A 416 21.33 4.23 12.44
CA ASP A 416 22.61 4.76 11.99
C ASP A 416 22.58 6.27 11.68
N ASN A 417 21.49 6.97 12.00
CA ASN A 417 21.44 8.42 11.88
C ASN A 417 22.38 9.07 12.92
N PRO A 418 23.19 10.08 12.53
CA PRO A 418 24.21 10.67 13.42
C PRO A 418 23.65 11.55 14.54
N LEU A 419 22.36 11.87 14.55
CA LEU A 419 21.75 12.69 15.59
C LEU A 419 21.60 11.91 16.90
N PRO A 420 21.95 12.51 18.06
CA PRO A 420 21.92 11.79 19.34
C PRO A 420 20.52 11.35 19.78
N GLU A 421 19.48 12.01 19.32
CA GLU A 421 18.09 11.68 19.58
C GLU A 421 17.49 10.65 18.61
N ALA A 422 18.29 10.11 17.69
CA ALA A 422 17.82 9.15 16.70
C ALA A 422 17.46 7.79 17.34
N ASP A 423 16.28 7.31 17.03
CA ASP A 423 15.76 6.02 17.48
C ASP A 423 14.81 5.49 16.39
N PRO A 424 15.00 4.27 15.87
CA PRO A 424 14.12 3.72 14.85
C PRO A 424 12.66 3.58 15.32
N TYR A 425 12.44 3.64 16.63
CA TYR A 425 11.14 3.54 17.28
C TYR A 425 10.73 4.85 17.99
N GLY A 426 11.39 5.96 17.67
CA GLY A 426 11.11 7.26 18.27
C GLY A 426 9.69 7.75 18.01
N ARG A 427 9.19 8.62 18.89
CA ARG A 427 7.81 9.15 18.83
C ARG A 427 7.68 10.45 18.06
N THR A 428 8.79 11.12 17.76
CA THR A 428 8.77 12.39 17.03
C THR A 428 9.13 12.17 15.57
N ILE A 429 8.17 12.43 14.68
CA ILE A 429 8.37 12.36 13.23
C ILE A 429 8.76 13.73 12.69
N HIS A 430 9.84 13.78 11.94
CA HIS A 430 10.26 14.97 11.19
C HIS A 430 9.80 14.80 9.73
N PHE A 431 8.57 15.24 9.42
CA PHE A 431 8.03 15.15 8.06
C PHE A 431 8.80 16.06 7.08
N GLY A 432 9.47 17.10 7.58
CA GLY A 432 10.09 18.12 6.75
C GLY A 432 9.04 19.04 6.10
N ILE A 433 9.43 19.86 5.15
CA ILE A 433 8.52 20.78 4.44
C ILE A 433 7.76 19.98 3.39
N ARG A 434 6.78 19.17 3.83
CA ARG A 434 6.03 18.18 3.03
C ARG A 434 4.60 18.01 3.57
N GLU A 435 3.79 19.07 3.59
CA GLU A 435 2.45 19.02 4.17
C GLU A 435 1.53 18.01 3.47
N HIS A 436 1.61 17.92 2.13
CA HIS A 436 0.76 17.01 1.37
C HIS A 436 1.09 15.54 1.69
N SER A 437 2.36 15.18 1.67
CA SER A 437 2.83 13.85 2.04
C SER A 437 2.53 13.55 3.51
N MET A 438 2.81 14.48 4.44
CA MET A 438 2.46 14.32 5.85
C MET A 438 1.00 13.91 6.04
N GLY A 439 0.07 14.61 5.39
CA GLY A 439 -1.36 14.28 5.49
C GLY A 439 -1.70 12.89 4.99
N ALA A 440 -1.12 12.48 3.87
CA ALA A 440 -1.36 11.17 3.29
C ALA A 440 -0.61 10.04 4.04
N GLU A 441 0.60 10.28 4.51
CA GLU A 441 1.34 9.34 5.37
C GLU A 441 0.58 9.09 6.68
N MET A 442 0.00 10.14 7.27
CA MET A 442 -0.86 10.01 8.45
C MET A 442 -2.10 9.14 8.16
N ASN A 443 -2.70 9.27 6.98
CA ASN A 443 -3.78 8.38 6.57
C ASN A 443 -3.30 6.92 6.52
N GLY A 444 -2.13 6.66 5.94
CA GLY A 444 -1.54 5.32 5.92
C GLY A 444 -1.26 4.76 7.31
N ILE A 445 -0.74 5.58 8.22
CA ILE A 445 -0.49 5.21 9.61
C ILE A 445 -1.80 4.88 10.33
N ALA A 446 -2.83 5.70 10.16
CA ALA A 446 -4.13 5.46 10.79
C ALA A 446 -4.80 4.19 10.26
N LEU A 447 -4.72 3.94 8.95
CA LEU A 447 -5.24 2.72 8.29
C LEU A 447 -4.51 1.44 8.72
N HIS A 448 -3.20 1.55 8.97
CA HIS A 448 -2.44 0.41 9.50
C HIS A 448 -3.00 -0.07 10.85
N GLY A 449 -3.41 0.87 11.67
CA GLY A 449 -3.99 0.59 13.00
C GLY A 449 -2.94 0.50 14.13
N ASN A 450 -3.42 0.19 15.32
CA ASN A 450 -2.63 -0.02 16.55
C ASN A 450 -1.72 1.15 16.98
N THR A 451 -1.85 2.32 16.35
CA THR A 451 -1.18 3.56 16.76
C THR A 451 -2.11 4.76 16.60
N ARG A 452 -1.76 5.89 17.20
CA ARG A 452 -2.49 7.16 17.08
C ARG A 452 -1.54 8.23 16.57
N ILE A 453 -1.82 8.74 15.38
CA ILE A 453 -0.97 9.71 14.71
C ILE A 453 -1.49 11.15 14.88
N TYR A 454 -0.60 12.10 15.00
CA TYR A 454 -0.91 13.52 14.83
C TYR A 454 0.14 14.18 13.92
N GLY A 455 -0.29 15.23 13.21
CA GLY A 455 0.60 16.07 12.42
C GLY A 455 0.26 17.54 12.61
N GLY A 456 1.27 18.38 12.56
CA GLY A 456 1.13 19.82 12.77
C GLY A 456 1.67 20.64 11.61
N THR A 457 0.91 21.69 11.26
CA THR A 457 1.33 22.75 10.36
C THR A 457 0.56 24.03 10.68
N PHE A 458 0.91 25.16 10.07
CA PHE A 458 0.07 26.34 10.19
C PHE A 458 -1.23 26.18 9.38
N LEU A 459 -2.33 26.74 9.89
CA LEU A 459 -3.65 26.61 9.28
C LEU A 459 -3.66 26.94 7.79
N VAL A 460 -2.95 28.02 7.39
CA VAL A 460 -2.86 28.44 5.99
C VAL A 460 -2.24 27.36 5.08
N PHE A 461 -1.38 26.51 5.60
CA PHE A 461 -0.74 25.42 4.86
C PHE A 461 -1.61 24.17 4.73
N SER A 462 -2.82 24.16 5.32
CA SER A 462 -3.83 23.13 5.04
C SER A 462 -4.22 23.10 3.55
N ASP A 463 -4.01 24.18 2.82
CA ASP A 463 -4.22 24.24 1.39
C ASP A 463 -3.31 23.30 0.60
N TYR A 464 -2.07 23.06 1.07
CA TYR A 464 -1.16 22.07 0.46
C TYR A 464 -1.65 20.64 0.67
N MET A 465 -2.27 20.32 1.79
CA MET A 465 -2.70 18.96 2.16
C MET A 465 -4.20 18.69 1.95
N ARG A 466 -4.92 19.58 1.28
CA ARG A 466 -6.38 19.52 1.10
C ARG A 466 -6.85 18.17 0.58
N ASN A 467 -6.17 17.60 -0.40
CA ASN A 467 -6.54 16.31 -1.00
C ASN A 467 -6.38 15.14 0.01
N ALA A 468 -5.30 15.11 0.78
CA ALA A 468 -5.08 14.11 1.81
C ALA A 468 -6.14 14.22 2.93
N VAL A 469 -6.47 15.43 3.38
CA VAL A 469 -7.53 15.68 4.39
C VAL A 469 -8.90 15.23 3.88
N ARG A 470 -9.20 15.50 2.60
CA ARG A 470 -10.44 15.00 1.98
C ARG A 470 -10.53 13.49 1.98
N LEU A 471 -9.44 12.79 1.67
CA LEU A 471 -9.39 11.32 1.70
C LEU A 471 -9.46 10.78 3.13
N SER A 472 -8.86 11.46 4.11
CA SER A 472 -9.03 11.14 5.52
C SER A 472 -10.51 11.13 5.91
N ALA A 473 -11.23 12.20 5.57
CA ALA A 473 -12.67 12.30 5.82
C ALA A 473 -13.49 11.22 5.08
N LEU A 474 -13.13 10.89 3.83
CA LEU A 474 -13.81 9.84 3.05
C LEU A 474 -13.60 8.45 3.65
N MET A 475 -12.45 8.20 4.26
CA MET A 475 -12.12 6.93 4.91
C MET A 475 -12.54 6.86 6.39
N HIS A 476 -13.15 7.94 6.92
CA HIS A 476 -13.56 8.05 8.33
C HIS A 476 -12.40 7.95 9.35
N LEU A 477 -11.25 8.53 8.98
CA LEU A 477 -10.05 8.60 9.83
C LEU A 477 -10.04 9.85 10.71
#